data_216e7cc8ce15983c2da1c524efc57d35
#
_entry.id   216e7cc8ce15983c2da1c524efc57d35
#
_cell.length_a   1.000
_cell.length_b   1.000
_cell.length_c   1.000
_cell.angle_alpha   90.00
_cell.angle_beta   90.00
_cell.angle_gamma   90.00
#
_symmetry.space_group_name_H-M   'P 1'
#
loop_
_entity.id
_entity.type
_entity.pdbx_description
1 polymer ?
#
loop_
_entity_poly.entity_id
_entity_poly.type
_entity_poly.pdbx_seq_one_letter_code
_entity_poly.pdbx_strand_id
1 'polypeptide(L)'
;MIENYEQPKKIVISDTLELIRYYPYYRRTLPWYQDLTLCKQVDNIDHPYDLDRLKRMYTYLSKKGECYYIKYKDGHAWHLVGDISLCNGAVSIVIAPEFQNRHIGRSAITGICRRAKEIGLSCLDAEIYAFNTQSRRAFEAVGFREIAPEQFRLAL
;
A
#
# COMPACT_ATOMS: atom_id res chain seq x y z
N MET A 1 4.87 -17.34 -11.57
CA MET A 1 3.75 -17.05 -10.63
C MET A 1 2.97 -18.34 -10.38
N ILE A 2 2.56 -18.58 -9.15
CA ILE A 2 1.78 -19.76 -8.80
C ILE A 2 0.35 -19.56 -9.29
N GLU A 3 -0.15 -20.51 -10.08
CA GLU A 3 -1.55 -20.48 -10.52
C GLU A 3 -2.45 -20.90 -9.36
N ASN A 4 -3.65 -20.30 -9.31
CA ASN A 4 -4.70 -20.63 -8.33
C ASN A 4 -4.31 -20.36 -6.86
N TYR A 5 -3.46 -19.36 -6.60
CA TYR A 5 -3.24 -18.93 -5.23
C TYR A 5 -4.46 -18.14 -4.71
N GLU A 6 -4.70 -18.21 -3.42
CA GLU A 6 -5.77 -17.48 -2.76
C GLU A 6 -5.19 -16.39 -1.87
N GLN A 7 -5.77 -15.19 -1.94
CA GLN A 7 -5.38 -14.09 -1.07
C GLN A 7 -5.66 -14.46 0.39
N PRO A 8 -4.64 -14.37 1.28
CA PRO A 8 -4.87 -14.64 2.70
C PRO A 8 -5.78 -13.60 3.33
N LYS A 9 -6.49 -13.99 4.38
CA LYS A 9 -7.32 -13.05 5.17
C LYS A 9 -6.45 -12.06 5.94
N LYS A 10 -5.27 -12.50 6.36
CA LYS A 10 -4.36 -11.69 7.17
C LYS A 10 -2.92 -12.10 6.93
N ILE A 11 -2.03 -11.11 6.94
CA ILE A 11 -0.58 -11.31 6.95
C ILE A 11 -0.05 -10.62 8.19
N VAL A 12 0.50 -11.38 9.14
CA VAL A 12 1.11 -10.83 10.35
C VAL A 12 2.54 -10.41 10.00
N ILE A 13 2.86 -9.13 10.21
CA ILE A 13 4.21 -8.61 9.97
C ILE A 13 5.01 -8.55 11.26
N SER A 14 4.39 -8.07 12.34
CA SER A 14 5.00 -7.96 13.66
C SER A 14 3.91 -7.97 14.73
N ASP A 15 4.29 -7.84 15.99
CA ASP A 15 3.35 -7.73 17.11
C ASP A 15 2.44 -6.50 17.01
N THR A 16 2.84 -5.50 16.23
CA THR A 16 2.12 -4.23 16.11
C THR A 16 1.60 -3.95 14.71
N LEU A 17 1.85 -4.83 13.73
CA LEU A 17 1.50 -4.55 12.34
C LEU A 17 0.98 -5.79 11.63
N GLU A 18 -0.20 -5.65 11.04
CA GLU A 18 -0.85 -6.69 10.24
C GLU A 18 -1.40 -6.08 8.95
N LEU A 19 -1.42 -6.88 7.88
CA LEU A 19 -2.18 -6.57 6.68
C LEU A 19 -3.43 -7.43 6.72
N ILE A 20 -4.60 -6.82 6.54
CA ILE A 20 -5.86 -7.55 6.52
C ILE A 20 -6.53 -7.38 5.16
N ARG A 21 -7.12 -8.47 4.63
CA ARG A 21 -7.77 -8.45 3.33
C ARG A 21 -8.79 -7.32 3.27
N TYR A 22 -8.80 -6.56 2.16
CA TYR A 22 -9.74 -5.49 1.93
C TYR A 22 -11.20 -5.97 2.09
N TYR A 23 -11.98 -5.12 2.72
CA TYR A 23 -13.44 -5.18 2.75
C TYR A 23 -13.97 -3.74 2.70
N PRO A 24 -15.19 -3.49 2.21
CA PRO A 24 -15.73 -2.13 2.16
C PRO A 24 -15.84 -1.52 3.56
N TYR A 25 -15.11 -0.43 3.80
CA TYR A 25 -15.16 0.34 5.05
C TYR A 25 -14.95 1.81 4.74
N TYR A 26 -15.77 2.36 3.86
CA TYR A 26 -15.55 3.69 3.27
C TYR A 26 -15.69 4.82 4.29
N ARG A 27 -16.53 4.65 5.30
CA ARG A 27 -16.65 5.64 6.38
C ARG A 27 -15.33 5.87 7.10
N ARG A 28 -14.51 4.82 7.23
CA ARG A 28 -13.19 4.90 7.86
C ARG A 28 -12.10 5.39 6.89
N THR A 29 -12.16 4.94 5.64
CA THR A 29 -11.06 5.13 4.70
C THR A 29 -11.19 6.39 3.85
N LEU A 30 -12.40 6.86 3.54
CA LEU A 30 -12.60 8.08 2.76
C LEU A 30 -11.89 9.30 3.37
N PRO A 31 -11.91 9.53 4.69
CA PRO A 31 -11.18 10.67 5.27
C PRO A 31 -9.69 10.71 4.91
N TRP A 32 -9.03 9.57 4.72
CA TRP A 32 -7.64 9.55 4.30
C TRP A 32 -7.47 10.22 2.93
N TYR A 33 -8.39 9.95 2.02
CA TYR A 33 -8.37 10.43 0.63
C TYR A 33 -9.03 11.81 0.48
N GLN A 34 -9.43 12.43 1.59
CA GLN A 34 -9.89 13.82 1.64
C GLN A 34 -8.75 14.79 1.97
N ASP A 35 -7.60 14.30 2.38
CA ASP A 35 -6.41 15.10 2.65
C ASP A 35 -5.73 15.47 1.33
N LEU A 36 -5.57 16.76 1.06
CA LEU A 36 -5.05 17.24 -0.21
C LEU A 36 -3.57 16.90 -0.40
N THR A 37 -2.78 16.92 0.67
CA THR A 37 -1.37 16.53 0.60
C THR A 37 -1.25 15.06 0.23
N LEU A 38 -2.07 14.20 0.82
CA LEU A 38 -2.11 12.78 0.49
C LEU A 38 -2.52 12.57 -0.98
N CYS A 39 -3.57 13.23 -1.44
CA CYS A 39 -4.02 13.12 -2.82
C CYS A 39 -2.94 13.54 -3.82
N LYS A 40 -2.19 14.58 -3.49
CA LYS A 40 -1.06 15.03 -4.31
C LYS A 40 0.04 13.95 -4.35
N GLN A 41 0.36 13.35 -3.22
CA GLN A 41 1.38 12.31 -3.10
C GLN A 41 1.01 11.04 -3.86
N VAL A 42 -0.25 10.62 -3.77
CA VAL A 42 -0.70 9.33 -4.31
C VAL A 42 -1.02 9.40 -5.79
N ASP A 43 -1.65 10.48 -6.22
CA ASP A 43 -2.27 10.56 -7.55
C ASP A 43 -1.92 11.83 -8.32
N ASN A 44 -1.11 12.70 -7.73
CA ASN A 44 -0.73 14.00 -8.32
C ASN A 44 -1.96 14.83 -8.70
N ILE A 45 -2.97 14.86 -7.84
CA ILE A 45 -4.18 15.65 -8.02
C ILE A 45 -4.29 16.70 -6.91
N ASP A 46 -5.04 17.77 -7.18
CA ASP A 46 -5.22 18.90 -6.27
C ASP A 46 -6.61 18.98 -5.64
N HIS A 47 -7.38 17.89 -5.73
CA HIS A 47 -8.73 17.80 -5.16
C HIS A 47 -8.89 16.46 -4.43
N PRO A 48 -9.82 16.37 -3.45
CA PRO A 48 -10.03 15.12 -2.71
C PRO A 48 -10.74 14.08 -3.58
N TYR A 49 -10.63 12.81 -3.16
CA TYR A 49 -11.47 11.76 -3.72
C TYR A 49 -12.91 11.97 -3.26
N ASP A 50 -13.85 11.72 -4.14
CA ASP A 50 -15.23 11.47 -3.75
C ASP A 50 -15.43 9.97 -3.46
N LEU A 51 -16.61 9.63 -2.95
CA LEU A 51 -16.91 8.24 -2.60
C LEU A 51 -16.88 7.31 -3.83
N ASP A 52 -17.39 7.77 -4.97
CA ASP A 52 -17.38 6.96 -6.20
C ASP A 52 -15.97 6.61 -6.65
N ARG A 53 -15.07 7.58 -6.63
CA ARG A 53 -13.67 7.37 -7.00
C ARG A 53 -13.00 6.38 -6.04
N LEU A 54 -13.25 6.51 -4.74
CA LEU A 54 -12.71 5.59 -3.74
C LEU A 54 -13.20 4.16 -3.97
N LYS A 55 -14.49 4.00 -4.21
CA LYS A 55 -15.08 2.68 -4.50
C LYS A 55 -14.48 2.05 -5.75
N ARG A 56 -14.33 2.84 -6.83
CA ARG A 56 -13.73 2.35 -8.08
C ARG A 56 -12.29 1.90 -7.87
N MET A 57 -11.51 2.66 -7.11
CA MET A 57 -10.12 2.33 -6.80
C MET A 57 -10.02 0.99 -6.08
N TYR A 58 -10.74 0.84 -4.97
CA TYR A 58 -10.70 -0.40 -4.19
C TYR A 58 -11.28 -1.59 -4.96
N THR A 59 -12.32 -1.38 -5.74
CA THR A 59 -12.90 -2.44 -6.58
C THR A 59 -11.87 -2.95 -7.59
N TYR A 60 -11.18 -2.02 -8.26
CA TYR A 60 -10.13 -2.38 -9.23
C TYR A 60 -9.01 -3.15 -8.56
N LEU A 61 -8.45 -2.61 -7.47
CA LEU A 61 -7.31 -3.21 -6.79
C LEU A 61 -7.63 -4.59 -6.20
N SER A 62 -8.84 -4.76 -5.66
CA SER A 62 -9.24 -6.03 -5.05
C SER A 62 -9.61 -7.09 -6.07
N LYS A 63 -10.09 -6.71 -7.27
CA LYS A 63 -10.43 -7.66 -8.33
C LYS A 63 -9.23 -8.04 -9.20
N LYS A 64 -8.35 -7.09 -9.48
CA LYS A 64 -7.21 -7.30 -10.37
C LYS A 64 -5.94 -7.74 -9.65
N GLY A 65 -5.93 -7.65 -8.32
CA GLY A 65 -4.79 -8.02 -7.50
C GLY A 65 -5.19 -8.36 -6.09
N GLU A 66 -4.27 -8.15 -5.16
CA GLU A 66 -4.51 -8.30 -3.73
C GLU A 66 -4.47 -6.92 -3.07
N CYS A 67 -5.55 -6.56 -2.41
CA CYS A 67 -5.67 -5.30 -1.68
C CYS A 67 -5.84 -5.59 -0.19
N TYR A 68 -5.10 -4.85 0.64
CA TYR A 68 -5.12 -5.00 2.10
C TYR A 68 -5.29 -3.65 2.76
N TYR A 69 -5.92 -3.65 3.94
CA TYR A 69 -5.75 -2.56 4.90
C TYR A 69 -4.53 -2.82 5.75
N ILE A 70 -3.85 -1.75 6.14
CA ILE A 70 -2.74 -1.80 7.10
C ILE A 70 -3.33 -1.54 8.48
N LYS A 71 -3.15 -2.49 9.39
CA LYS A 71 -3.65 -2.44 10.76
C LYS A 71 -2.47 -2.31 11.72
N TYR A 72 -2.46 -1.25 12.50
CA TYR A 72 -1.35 -0.88 13.37
C TYR A 72 -1.81 -0.79 14.82
N LYS A 73 -1.01 -1.36 15.73
CA LYS A 73 -1.27 -1.29 17.17
C LYS A 73 -0.47 -0.15 17.78
N ASP A 74 -1.18 0.85 18.30
CA ASP A 74 -0.63 2.00 19.00
C ASP A 74 -1.00 1.87 20.48
N GLY A 75 -0.02 1.52 21.31
CA GLY A 75 -0.29 1.18 22.71
C GLY A 75 -1.10 -0.12 22.82
N HIS A 76 -2.36 -0.01 23.26
CA HIS A 76 -3.25 -1.16 23.40
C HIS A 76 -4.35 -1.22 22.32
N ALA A 77 -4.42 -0.20 21.47
CA ALA A 77 -5.48 -0.09 20.48
C ALA A 77 -4.99 -0.38 19.07
N TRP A 78 -5.76 -1.14 18.30
CA TRP A 78 -5.53 -1.37 16.89
C TRP A 78 -6.28 -0.35 16.05
N HIS A 79 -5.61 0.17 15.01
CA HIS A 79 -6.19 1.14 14.09
C HIS A 79 -5.95 0.72 12.65
N LEU A 80 -6.93 0.98 11.78
CA LEU A 80 -6.68 0.97 10.34
C LEU A 80 -5.96 2.27 9.99
N VAL A 81 -4.78 2.17 9.40
CA VAL A 81 -3.89 3.33 9.21
C VAL A 81 -3.51 3.56 7.76
N GLY A 82 -3.99 2.71 6.86
CA GLY A 82 -3.68 2.85 5.45
C GLY A 82 -4.12 1.63 4.65
N ASP A 83 -3.70 1.61 3.40
CA ASP A 83 -3.90 0.47 2.51
C ASP A 83 -2.64 0.19 1.69
N ILE A 84 -2.52 -1.05 1.24
CA ILE A 84 -1.43 -1.48 0.37
C ILE A 84 -1.98 -2.52 -0.60
N SER A 85 -1.54 -2.47 -1.84
CA SER A 85 -1.99 -3.41 -2.87
C SER A 85 -0.83 -3.97 -3.66
N LEU A 86 -1.05 -5.19 -4.16
CA LEU A 86 -0.19 -5.87 -5.11
C LEU A 86 -1.03 -6.17 -6.33
N CYS A 87 -0.84 -5.42 -7.40
CA CYS A 87 -1.68 -5.48 -8.59
C CYS A 87 -0.80 -5.41 -9.83
N ASN A 88 -0.89 -6.42 -10.71
CA ASN A 88 -0.11 -6.49 -11.93
C ASN A 88 1.42 -6.37 -11.70
N GLY A 89 1.91 -6.95 -10.61
CA GLY A 89 3.33 -6.88 -10.25
C GLY A 89 3.78 -5.55 -9.67
N ALA A 90 2.86 -4.64 -9.39
CA ALA A 90 3.16 -3.33 -8.84
C ALA A 90 2.58 -3.15 -7.43
N VAL A 91 3.32 -2.44 -6.60
CA VAL A 91 2.91 -2.12 -5.22
C VAL A 91 2.46 -0.67 -5.15
N SER A 92 1.30 -0.45 -4.54
CA SER A 92 0.79 0.89 -4.21
C SER A 92 0.50 0.93 -2.72
N ILE A 93 0.81 2.05 -2.06
CA ILE A 93 0.63 2.18 -0.62
C ILE A 93 0.14 3.59 -0.26
N VAL A 94 -0.76 3.65 0.71
CA VAL A 94 -1.23 4.90 1.32
C VAL A 94 -1.19 4.74 2.84
N ILE A 95 -0.60 5.72 3.52
CA ILE A 95 -0.61 5.81 4.99
C ILE A 95 -1.40 7.06 5.36
N ALA A 96 -2.37 6.91 6.26
CA ALA A 96 -3.15 8.03 6.77
C ALA A 96 -2.23 9.10 7.36
N PRO A 97 -2.53 10.40 7.17
CA PRO A 97 -1.61 11.48 7.56
C PRO A 97 -1.12 11.42 9.00
N GLU A 98 -2.00 11.10 9.95
CA GLU A 98 -1.65 11.05 11.38
C GLU A 98 -0.73 9.89 11.75
N PHE A 99 -0.54 8.91 10.85
CA PHE A 99 0.32 7.75 11.09
C PHE A 99 1.57 7.73 10.21
N GLN A 100 1.82 8.79 9.46
CA GLN A 100 3.04 8.91 8.67
C GLN A 100 4.27 9.13 9.56
N ASN A 101 5.46 8.86 9.01
CA ASN A 101 6.76 9.02 9.70
C ASN A 101 6.95 8.09 10.91
N ARG A 102 6.32 6.93 10.91
CA ARG A 102 6.47 5.90 11.96
C ARG A 102 7.05 4.59 11.42
N HIS A 103 7.63 4.61 10.23
CA HIS A 103 8.18 3.44 9.53
C HIS A 103 7.14 2.35 9.19
N ILE A 104 5.87 2.66 9.29
CA ILE A 104 4.78 1.72 8.97
C ILE A 104 4.82 1.33 7.50
N GLY A 105 5.03 2.31 6.62
CA GLY A 105 5.10 2.07 5.17
C GLY A 105 6.19 1.08 4.80
N ARG A 106 7.39 1.27 5.32
CA ARG A 106 8.53 0.37 5.08
C ARG A 106 8.22 -1.06 5.52
N SER A 107 7.65 -1.22 6.69
CA SER A 107 7.30 -2.55 7.22
C SER A 107 6.19 -3.22 6.40
N ALA A 108 5.18 -2.46 5.98
CA ALA A 108 4.10 -2.98 5.15
C ALA A 108 4.62 -3.41 3.77
N ILE A 109 5.50 -2.63 3.15
CA ILE A 109 6.12 -2.97 1.87
C ILE A 109 6.92 -4.27 2.01
N THR A 110 7.68 -4.43 3.09
CA THR A 110 8.42 -5.67 3.37
C THR A 110 7.48 -6.86 3.42
N GLY A 111 6.32 -6.71 4.06
CA GLY A 111 5.30 -7.78 4.10
C GLY A 111 4.75 -8.16 2.74
N ILE A 112 4.51 -7.18 1.88
CA ILE A 112 4.05 -7.42 0.51
C ILE A 112 5.15 -8.11 -0.32
N CYS A 113 6.41 -7.76 -0.11
CA CYS A 113 7.52 -8.42 -0.79
C CYS A 113 7.56 -9.92 -0.46
N ARG A 114 7.36 -10.29 0.80
CA ARG A 114 7.27 -11.69 1.19
C ARG A 114 6.09 -12.38 0.50
N ARG A 115 4.95 -11.73 0.48
CA ARG A 115 3.75 -12.27 -0.20
C ARG A 115 4.00 -12.48 -1.70
N ALA A 116 4.61 -11.51 -2.35
CA ALA A 116 4.93 -11.59 -3.78
C ALA A 116 5.84 -12.79 -4.08
N LYS A 117 6.82 -13.02 -3.21
CA LYS A 117 7.72 -14.16 -3.32
C LYS A 117 6.97 -15.49 -3.17
N GLU A 118 6.05 -15.57 -2.22
CA GLU A 118 5.23 -16.76 -1.99
C GLU A 118 4.40 -17.15 -3.22
N ILE A 119 3.85 -16.16 -3.93
CA ILE A 119 3.06 -16.43 -5.15
C ILE A 119 3.91 -16.53 -6.41
N GLY A 120 5.23 -16.51 -6.27
CA GLY A 120 6.16 -16.83 -7.36
C GLY A 120 6.56 -15.66 -8.25
N LEU A 121 6.38 -14.42 -7.81
CA LEU A 121 6.88 -13.26 -8.56
C LEU A 121 8.39 -13.15 -8.42
N SER A 122 9.06 -12.74 -9.50
CA SER A 122 10.52 -12.55 -9.52
C SER A 122 10.94 -11.12 -9.24
N CYS A 123 10.05 -10.17 -9.41
CA CYS A 123 10.31 -8.75 -9.12
C CYS A 123 9.01 -8.02 -8.81
N LEU A 124 9.15 -6.84 -8.21
CA LEU A 124 8.06 -5.91 -7.95
C LEU A 124 8.41 -4.55 -8.51
N ASP A 125 7.40 -3.85 -9.02
CA ASP A 125 7.52 -2.49 -9.50
C ASP A 125 6.74 -1.54 -8.59
N ALA A 126 7.14 -0.27 -8.58
CA ALA A 126 6.41 0.81 -7.93
C ALA A 126 6.60 2.08 -8.74
N GLU A 127 5.51 2.84 -8.91
CA GLU A 127 5.57 4.18 -9.48
C GLU A 127 5.54 5.18 -8.32
N ILE A 128 6.54 6.07 -8.27
CA ILE A 128 6.67 7.05 -7.19
C ILE A 128 6.97 8.41 -7.82
N TYR A 129 6.06 9.37 -7.64
CA TYR A 129 6.28 10.72 -8.16
C TYR A 129 7.54 11.33 -7.55
N ALA A 130 8.30 12.09 -8.36
CA ALA A 130 9.58 12.64 -7.96
C ALA A 130 9.51 13.51 -6.70
N PHE A 131 8.39 14.20 -6.49
CA PHE A 131 8.18 15.05 -5.31
C PHE A 131 7.79 14.26 -4.06
N ASN A 132 7.42 12.98 -4.17
CA ASN A 132 7.01 12.17 -3.02
C ASN A 132 8.22 11.52 -2.35
N THR A 133 9.00 12.34 -1.68
CA THR A 133 10.26 11.90 -1.03
C THR A 133 10.01 10.89 0.09
N GLN A 134 8.88 11.01 0.79
CA GLN A 134 8.53 10.09 1.88
C GLN A 134 8.33 8.66 1.37
N SER A 135 7.55 8.49 0.31
CA SER A 135 7.32 7.20 -0.32
C SER A 135 8.62 6.64 -0.90
N ARG A 136 9.38 7.49 -1.58
CA ARG A 136 10.68 7.12 -2.14
C ARG A 136 11.61 6.53 -1.07
N ARG A 137 11.71 7.19 0.09
CA ARG A 137 12.53 6.70 1.21
C ARG A 137 12.08 5.34 1.71
N ALA A 138 10.76 5.14 1.84
CA ALA A 138 10.20 3.87 2.31
C ALA A 138 10.53 2.72 1.34
N PHE A 139 10.32 2.92 0.04
CA PHE A 139 10.63 1.91 -0.96
C PHE A 139 12.14 1.65 -1.09
N GLU A 140 12.96 2.70 -1.10
CA GLU A 140 14.42 2.54 -1.17
C GLU A 140 14.97 1.81 0.05
N ALA A 141 14.41 2.04 1.24
CA ALA A 141 14.82 1.35 2.47
C ALA A 141 14.58 -0.16 2.40
N VAL A 142 13.59 -0.60 1.61
CA VAL A 142 13.30 -2.03 1.38
C VAL A 142 14.20 -2.61 0.29
N GLY A 143 14.80 -1.77 -0.54
CA GLY A 143 15.72 -2.21 -1.59
C GLY A 143 15.27 -1.89 -3.01
N PHE A 144 14.14 -1.22 -3.20
CA PHE A 144 13.72 -0.76 -4.52
C PHE A 144 14.73 0.26 -5.06
N ARG A 145 14.98 0.20 -6.37
CA ARG A 145 15.87 1.13 -7.06
C ARG A 145 15.17 1.74 -8.26
N GLU A 146 15.43 3.01 -8.51
CA GLU A 146 14.90 3.71 -9.67
C GLU A 146 15.55 3.18 -10.95
N ILE A 147 14.75 2.64 -11.85
CA ILE A 147 15.21 2.08 -13.13
C ILE A 147 14.93 3.01 -14.30
N ALA A 148 14.02 3.97 -14.13
CA ALA A 148 13.69 5.03 -15.06
C ALA A 148 13.01 6.13 -14.23
N PRO A 149 12.85 7.35 -14.75
CA PRO A 149 12.22 8.42 -13.97
C PRO A 149 10.89 7.99 -13.37
N GLU A 150 10.79 8.06 -12.02
CA GLU A 150 9.60 7.69 -11.24
C GLU A 150 9.21 6.21 -11.30
N GLN A 151 10.04 5.36 -11.90
CA GLN A 151 9.81 3.91 -12.01
C GLN A 151 10.83 3.18 -11.15
N PHE A 152 10.35 2.43 -10.16
CA PHE A 152 11.19 1.70 -9.21
C PHE A 152 10.96 0.20 -9.33
N ARG A 153 12.01 -0.58 -9.06
CA ARG A 153 11.95 -2.04 -9.12
C ARG A 153 12.77 -2.68 -8.01
N LEU A 154 12.26 -3.79 -7.50
CA LEU A 154 12.95 -4.67 -6.57
C LEU A 154 12.99 -6.09 -7.16
N ALA A 155 14.18 -6.68 -7.24
CA ALA A 155 14.32 -8.11 -7.53
C ALA A 155 14.01 -8.91 -6.25
N LEU A 156 13.22 -9.94 -6.38
CA LEU A 156 12.80 -10.78 -5.25
C LEU A 156 13.65 -12.05 -5.10
#